data_d3997715a532ae1653ff456e86d407ac
#
_entry.id   d3997715a532ae1653ff456e86d407ac
#
_cell.length_a   1.000
_cell.length_b   1.000
_cell.length_c   1.000
_cell.angle_alpha   90.00
_cell.angle_beta   90.00
_cell.angle_gamma   90.00
#
_symmetry.space_group_name_H-M   'P 1'
#
loop_
_entity.id
_entity.type
_entity.pdbx_description
1 polymer ?
#
loop_
_entity_poly.entity_id
_entity_poly.type
_entity_poly.pdbx_seq_one_letter_code
_entity_poly.pdbx_strand_id
1 'polypeptide(L)'
;MSDGPPDDTADRYARLKELGVVLPASPRPVANFVTHVREGSLLYLSGQGPQEADGSLHLGKVGRDVSVEDAYAHARLTGLNLIAVMHEALGSLSRVRRIVKIFGMVNAVPEFIHHPQVINGCSDLMVQVFGEAGRHARSAVGFGSLPNGITVEIEAVVAVGD
;
A
#
# COMPACT_ATOMS: atom_id res chain seq x y z
N MET A 1 6.75 -27.85 24.32
CA MET A 1 6.36 -27.31 23.01
C MET A 1 5.92 -25.89 23.27
N SER A 2 6.78 -24.93 22.92
CA SER A 2 6.48 -23.51 23.14
C SER A 2 5.71 -23.01 21.93
N ASP A 3 4.38 -22.91 22.04
CA ASP A 3 3.56 -22.13 21.14
C ASP A 3 3.75 -20.63 21.49
N GLY A 4 4.94 -20.14 21.23
CA GLY A 4 5.17 -18.71 21.16
C GLY A 4 4.48 -18.15 19.91
N PRO A 5 4.05 -16.88 19.92
CA PRO A 5 3.54 -16.27 18.71
C PRO A 5 4.58 -16.41 17.60
N PRO A 6 4.17 -16.64 16.34
CA PRO A 6 5.10 -16.78 15.23
C PRO A 6 6.06 -15.58 15.24
N ASP A 7 7.34 -15.90 15.10
CA ASP A 7 8.41 -14.90 15.10
C ASP A 7 8.10 -13.84 14.03
N ASP A 8 7.58 -12.69 14.47
CA ASP A 8 7.15 -11.56 13.63
C ASP A 8 8.36 -10.80 13.07
N THR A 9 9.58 -11.29 13.36
CA THR A 9 10.85 -10.76 12.86
C THR A 9 11.33 -11.43 11.58
N ALA A 10 10.53 -12.34 10.98
CA ALA A 10 10.88 -12.92 9.70
C ALA A 10 11.26 -11.81 8.72
N ASP A 11 12.41 -11.98 8.08
CA ASP A 11 12.99 -10.98 7.18
C ASP A 11 11.99 -10.59 6.09
N ARG A 12 11.52 -9.35 6.15
CA ARG A 12 10.52 -8.80 5.22
C ARG A 12 11.04 -8.76 3.79
N TYR A 13 12.34 -8.62 3.62
CA TYR A 13 12.98 -8.69 2.30
C TYR A 13 12.99 -10.12 1.75
N ALA A 14 13.18 -11.13 2.61
CA ALA A 14 13.06 -12.53 2.22
C ALA A 14 11.63 -12.84 1.77
N ARG A 15 10.61 -12.33 2.47
CA ARG A 15 9.20 -12.47 2.07
C ARG A 15 8.91 -11.81 0.72
N LEU A 16 9.42 -10.61 0.47
CA LEU A 16 9.30 -9.95 -0.84
C LEU A 16 9.92 -10.82 -1.94
N LYS A 17 11.10 -11.38 -1.69
CA LYS A 17 11.78 -12.27 -2.64
C LYS A 17 10.97 -13.54 -2.91
N GLU A 18 10.42 -14.19 -1.88
CA GLU A 18 9.56 -15.37 -2.00
C GLU A 18 8.30 -15.08 -2.83
N LEU A 19 7.75 -13.88 -2.69
CA LEU A 19 6.61 -13.42 -3.49
C LEU A 19 6.98 -13.07 -4.93
N GLY A 20 8.27 -13.11 -5.29
CA GLY A 20 8.73 -12.70 -6.60
C GLY A 20 8.63 -11.20 -6.85
N VAL A 21 8.59 -10.40 -5.79
CA VAL A 21 8.37 -8.95 -5.86
C VAL A 21 9.68 -8.22 -5.66
N VAL A 22 9.98 -7.31 -6.56
CA VAL A 22 11.13 -6.40 -6.47
C VAL A 22 10.66 -5.06 -5.94
N LEU A 23 11.26 -4.59 -4.84
CA LEU A 23 10.94 -3.30 -4.26
C LEU A 23 11.38 -2.17 -5.22
N PRO A 24 10.46 -1.33 -5.71
CA PRO A 24 10.83 -0.24 -6.60
C PRO A 24 11.52 0.89 -5.83
N ALA A 25 12.07 1.86 -6.57
CA ALA A 25 12.44 3.14 -6.00
C ALA A 25 11.18 3.84 -5.47
N SER A 26 11.31 4.57 -4.37
CA SER A 26 10.20 5.36 -3.82
C SER A 26 9.74 6.41 -4.84
N PRO A 27 8.44 6.51 -5.12
CA PRO A 27 7.92 7.54 -6.00
C PRO A 27 8.22 8.95 -5.46
N ARG A 28 8.59 9.87 -6.35
CA ARG A 28 8.87 11.25 -5.97
C ARG A 28 7.58 12.06 -5.91
N PRO A 29 7.45 12.99 -4.94
CA PRO A 29 6.30 13.90 -4.91
C PRO A 29 6.33 14.83 -6.13
N VAL A 30 5.14 15.05 -6.70
CA VAL A 30 4.96 15.92 -7.89
C VAL A 30 4.40 17.30 -7.55
N ALA A 31 4.17 17.59 -6.27
CA ALA A 31 3.60 18.84 -5.78
C ALA A 31 4.28 19.27 -4.48
N ASN A 32 3.76 20.31 -3.83
CA ASN A 32 4.34 20.83 -2.59
C ASN A 32 3.93 19.97 -1.38
N PHE A 33 4.50 18.76 -1.30
CA PHE A 33 4.36 17.85 -0.15
C PHE A 33 5.56 16.90 -0.11
N VAL A 34 5.67 16.11 0.95
CA VAL A 34 6.66 15.03 1.11
C VAL A 34 5.97 13.68 1.08
N THR A 35 6.71 12.62 0.75
CA THR A 35 6.13 11.26 0.68
C THR A 35 5.75 10.70 2.05
N HIS A 36 6.37 11.20 3.10
CA HIS A 36 6.11 10.76 4.47
C HIS A 36 6.47 11.83 5.49
N VAL A 37 5.84 11.72 6.67
CA VAL A 37 6.19 12.50 7.87
C VAL A 37 6.26 11.54 9.05
N ARG A 38 7.34 11.59 9.80
CA ARG A 38 7.46 10.87 11.06
C ARG A 38 7.13 11.79 12.23
N GLU A 39 6.23 11.36 13.10
CA GLU A 39 5.90 12.02 14.35
C GLU A 39 5.98 11.00 15.49
N GLY A 40 7.01 11.09 16.30
CA GLY A 40 7.28 10.11 17.37
C GLY A 40 7.47 8.70 16.80
N SER A 41 6.62 7.77 17.21
CA SER A 41 6.61 6.38 16.77
C SER A 41 5.65 6.10 15.60
N LEU A 42 5.07 7.14 14.99
CA LEU A 42 4.19 7.02 13.83
C LEU A 42 4.83 7.61 12.58
N LEU A 43 4.69 6.90 11.50
CA LEU A 43 5.06 7.32 10.14
C LEU A 43 3.78 7.46 9.32
N TYR A 44 3.53 8.68 8.86
CA TYR A 44 2.40 9.01 7.99
C TYR A 44 2.88 9.00 6.55
N LEU A 45 2.26 8.20 5.72
CA LEU A 45 2.58 8.11 4.29
C LEU A 45 1.54 8.88 3.48
N SER A 46 2.01 9.75 2.60
CA SER A 46 1.16 10.38 1.59
C SER A 46 0.56 9.34 0.65
N GLY A 47 -0.57 9.68 0.04
CA GLY A 47 -1.23 8.82 -0.94
C GLY A 47 -0.31 8.46 -2.11
N GLN A 48 -0.32 7.19 -2.47
CA GLN A 48 0.39 6.64 -3.63
C GLN A 48 -0.63 6.08 -4.62
N GLY A 49 -0.25 6.06 -5.89
CA GLY A 49 -1.02 5.46 -6.96
C GLY A 49 -0.35 4.20 -7.54
N PRO A 50 -0.99 3.57 -8.53
CA PRO A 50 -0.48 2.37 -9.19
C PRO A 50 0.56 2.75 -10.25
N GLN A 51 1.74 3.12 -9.79
CA GLN A 51 2.87 3.54 -10.64
C GLN A 51 3.83 2.38 -10.82
N GLU A 52 4.12 2.07 -12.09
CA GLU A 52 5.13 1.10 -12.49
C GLU A 52 6.56 1.66 -12.30
N ALA A 53 7.57 0.78 -12.37
CA ALA A 53 8.97 1.15 -12.21
C ALA A 53 9.46 2.16 -13.27
N ASP A 54 8.86 2.17 -14.45
CA ASP A 54 9.15 3.13 -15.53
C ASP A 54 8.44 4.48 -15.38
N GLY A 55 7.63 4.64 -14.31
CA GLY A 55 6.86 5.84 -14.03
C GLY A 55 5.47 5.88 -14.66
N SER A 56 5.10 4.89 -15.49
CA SER A 56 3.76 4.82 -16.07
C SER A 56 2.70 4.53 -14.99
N LEU A 57 1.49 5.04 -15.22
CA LEU A 57 0.37 4.94 -14.29
C LEU A 57 -0.76 4.10 -14.89
N HIS A 58 -1.42 3.32 -14.06
CA HIS A 58 -2.67 2.65 -14.45
C HIS A 58 -3.86 3.59 -14.24
N LEU A 59 -4.56 3.88 -15.32
CA LEU A 59 -5.62 4.88 -15.38
C LEU A 59 -6.97 4.21 -15.68
N GLY A 60 -8.05 4.88 -15.31
CA GLY A 60 -9.41 4.50 -15.72
C GLY A 60 -10.38 4.44 -14.55
N LYS A 61 -11.62 4.24 -14.90
CA LYS A 61 -12.79 4.18 -14.01
C LYS A 61 -13.11 2.72 -13.71
N VAL A 62 -12.98 2.32 -12.47
CA VAL A 62 -13.31 0.95 -12.03
C VAL A 62 -14.83 0.75 -12.11
N GLY A 63 -15.23 -0.35 -12.68
CA GLY A 63 -16.64 -0.66 -12.98
C GLY A 63 -17.09 -0.24 -14.38
N ARG A 64 -16.26 0.52 -15.12
CA ARG A 64 -16.50 0.86 -16.52
C ARG A 64 -15.31 0.45 -17.40
N ASP A 65 -14.15 1.05 -17.17
CA ASP A 65 -12.95 0.84 -17.99
C ASP A 65 -12.05 -0.25 -17.45
N VAL A 66 -12.12 -0.50 -16.15
CA VAL A 66 -11.22 -1.38 -15.39
C VAL A 66 -12.03 -2.36 -14.57
N SER A 67 -11.67 -3.64 -14.65
CA SER A 67 -12.28 -4.72 -13.87
C SER A 67 -11.86 -4.68 -12.40
N VAL A 68 -12.59 -5.37 -11.53
CA VAL A 68 -12.21 -5.56 -10.12
C VAL A 68 -10.87 -6.28 -10.03
N GLU A 69 -10.61 -7.27 -10.87
CA GLU A 69 -9.36 -8.05 -10.89
C GLU A 69 -8.16 -7.18 -11.26
N ASP A 70 -8.28 -6.37 -12.31
CA ASP A 70 -7.23 -5.43 -12.69
C ASP A 70 -7.01 -4.37 -11.61
N ALA A 71 -8.08 -3.83 -11.04
CA ALA A 71 -7.99 -2.84 -9.97
C ALA A 71 -7.37 -3.43 -8.69
N TYR A 72 -7.61 -4.71 -8.38
CA TYR A 72 -6.90 -5.43 -7.33
C TYR A 72 -5.39 -5.45 -7.57
N ALA A 73 -4.97 -5.78 -8.79
CA ALA A 73 -3.55 -5.74 -9.17
C ALA A 73 -2.96 -4.33 -9.05
N HIS A 74 -3.71 -3.30 -9.41
CA HIS A 74 -3.31 -1.90 -9.25
C HIS A 74 -3.19 -1.50 -7.77
N ALA A 75 -4.09 -1.96 -6.91
CA ALA A 75 -4.01 -1.73 -5.47
C ALA A 75 -2.79 -2.46 -4.85
N ARG A 76 -2.46 -3.66 -5.35
CA ARG A 76 -1.26 -4.40 -4.94
C ARG A 76 0.02 -3.63 -5.32
N LEU A 77 0.10 -3.13 -6.54
CA LEU A 77 1.21 -2.30 -7.01
C LEU A 77 1.34 -1.01 -6.16
N THR A 78 0.22 -0.37 -5.86
CA THR A 78 0.19 0.80 -4.97
C THR A 78 0.71 0.47 -3.57
N GLY A 79 0.33 -0.69 -3.03
CA GLY A 79 0.87 -1.20 -1.77
C GLY A 79 2.38 -1.41 -1.81
N LEU A 80 2.91 -1.90 -2.93
CA LEU A 80 4.34 -2.04 -3.13
C LEU A 80 5.06 -0.68 -3.13
N ASN A 81 4.46 0.34 -3.76
CA ASN A 81 4.98 1.71 -3.73
C ASN A 81 4.97 2.29 -2.30
N LEU A 82 3.95 2.00 -1.50
CA LEU A 82 3.92 2.38 -0.07
C LEU A 82 5.05 1.69 0.72
N ILE A 83 5.33 0.42 0.47
CA ILE A 83 6.44 -0.31 1.10
C ILE A 83 7.80 0.31 0.69
N ALA A 84 7.93 0.74 -0.55
CA ALA A 84 9.12 1.45 -1.02
C ALA A 84 9.33 2.77 -0.25
N VAL A 85 8.27 3.53 0.01
CA VAL A 85 8.32 4.74 0.84
C VAL A 85 8.72 4.40 2.28
N MET A 86 8.19 3.32 2.86
CA MET A 86 8.59 2.87 4.20
C MET A 86 10.09 2.54 4.26
N HIS A 87 10.60 1.83 3.25
CA HIS A 87 12.01 1.49 3.15
C HIS A 87 12.90 2.75 3.07
N GLU A 88 12.55 3.69 2.21
CA GLU A 88 13.29 4.96 2.09
C GLU A 88 13.26 5.76 3.39
N ALA A 89 12.09 5.88 4.01
CA ALA A 89 11.91 6.65 5.24
C ALA A 89 12.68 6.09 6.44
N LEU A 90 12.79 4.77 6.52
CA LEU A 90 13.33 4.06 7.70
C LEU A 90 14.74 3.49 7.48
N GLY A 91 15.19 3.36 6.24
CA GLY A 91 16.43 2.66 5.88
C GLY A 91 16.32 1.14 5.98
N SER A 92 15.34 0.61 6.72
CA SER A 92 15.06 -0.83 6.81
C SER A 92 13.60 -1.10 7.16
N LEU A 93 13.00 -2.09 6.49
CA LEU A 93 11.64 -2.55 6.79
C LEU A 93 11.55 -3.27 8.15
N SER A 94 12.67 -3.70 8.74
CA SER A 94 12.70 -4.28 10.08
C SER A 94 12.21 -3.31 11.15
N ARG A 95 12.27 -2.00 10.87
CA ARG A 95 11.80 -0.94 11.77
C ARG A 95 10.28 -0.72 11.73
N VAL A 96 9.58 -1.35 10.79
CA VAL A 96 8.11 -1.35 10.77
C VAL A 96 7.61 -2.28 11.88
N ARG A 97 6.93 -1.73 12.86
CA ARG A 97 6.35 -2.49 13.98
C ARG A 97 4.95 -2.98 13.66
N ARG A 98 4.16 -2.15 12.96
CA ARG A 98 2.78 -2.48 12.58
C ARG A 98 2.28 -1.52 11.50
N ILE A 99 1.53 -2.04 10.56
CA ILE A 99 0.67 -1.22 9.72
C ILE A 99 -0.57 -0.88 10.56
N VAL A 100 -0.78 0.40 10.86
CA VAL A 100 -1.85 0.84 11.77
C VAL A 100 -3.15 1.06 11.02
N LYS A 101 -3.08 1.84 9.94
CA LYS A 101 -4.26 2.24 9.17
C LYS A 101 -3.92 2.30 7.69
N ILE A 102 -4.86 1.83 6.88
CA ILE A 102 -4.88 2.04 5.43
C ILE A 102 -6.18 2.75 5.05
N PHE A 103 -6.06 3.78 4.25
CA PHE A 103 -7.19 4.43 3.60
C PHE A 103 -7.08 4.23 2.09
N GLY A 104 -7.96 3.41 1.55
CA GLY A 104 -8.00 3.05 0.13
C GLY A 104 -9.14 3.78 -0.60
N MET A 105 -8.77 4.47 -1.68
CA MET A 105 -9.67 5.24 -2.53
C MET A 105 -9.72 4.59 -3.91
N VAL A 106 -10.91 4.31 -4.41
CA VAL A 106 -11.14 3.71 -5.72
C VAL A 106 -11.82 4.72 -6.62
N ASN A 107 -11.21 5.01 -7.76
CA ASN A 107 -11.83 5.81 -8.83
C ASN A 107 -12.90 4.94 -9.50
N ALA A 108 -14.14 5.07 -9.07
CA ALA A 108 -15.20 4.14 -9.43
C ALA A 108 -16.44 4.86 -9.98
N VAL A 109 -17.20 4.14 -10.79
CA VAL A 109 -18.55 4.59 -11.18
C VAL A 109 -19.48 4.63 -9.95
N PRO A 110 -20.53 5.48 -9.94
CA PRO A 110 -21.37 5.66 -8.75
C PRO A 110 -22.03 4.38 -8.24
N GLU A 111 -22.32 3.42 -9.12
CA GLU A 111 -22.98 2.16 -8.80
C GLU A 111 -22.03 1.07 -8.32
N PHE A 112 -20.71 1.32 -8.35
CA PHE A 112 -19.70 0.35 -7.92
C PHE A 112 -19.78 0.08 -6.42
N ILE A 113 -19.74 -1.20 -6.04
CA ILE A 113 -19.91 -1.63 -4.63
C ILE A 113 -18.78 -2.53 -4.13
N HIS A 114 -17.79 -2.87 -4.98
CA HIS A 114 -16.73 -3.84 -4.66
C HIS A 114 -15.41 -3.19 -4.24
N HIS A 115 -15.46 -2.02 -3.58
CA HIS A 115 -14.28 -1.31 -3.08
C HIS A 115 -13.39 -2.18 -2.16
N PRO A 116 -13.95 -2.98 -1.21
CA PRO A 116 -13.13 -3.85 -0.38
C PRO A 116 -12.32 -4.85 -1.18
N GLN A 117 -12.90 -5.46 -2.21
CA GLN A 117 -12.23 -6.44 -3.06
C GLN A 117 -11.05 -5.82 -3.82
N VAL A 118 -11.19 -4.57 -4.29
CA VAL A 118 -10.12 -3.84 -4.95
C VAL A 118 -8.97 -3.56 -3.98
N ILE A 119 -9.27 -2.95 -2.83
CA ILE A 119 -8.23 -2.55 -1.86
C ILE A 119 -7.59 -3.76 -1.17
N ASN A 120 -8.22 -4.93 -1.20
CA ASN A 120 -7.60 -6.18 -0.76
C ASN A 120 -6.26 -6.45 -1.47
N GLY A 121 -6.05 -5.98 -2.69
CA GLY A 121 -4.75 -6.09 -3.35
C GLY A 121 -3.61 -5.51 -2.50
N CYS A 122 -3.80 -4.34 -1.93
CA CYS A 122 -2.86 -3.73 -1.00
C CYS A 122 -2.83 -4.45 0.35
N SER A 123 -3.99 -4.72 0.94
CA SER A 123 -4.10 -5.35 2.27
C SER A 123 -3.47 -6.73 2.30
N ASP A 124 -3.71 -7.54 1.28
CA ASP A 124 -3.12 -8.88 1.16
C ASP A 124 -1.58 -8.80 1.08
N LEU A 125 -1.04 -7.85 0.31
CA LEU A 125 0.40 -7.62 0.24
C LEU A 125 0.97 -7.26 1.61
N MET A 126 0.31 -6.36 2.36
CA MET A 126 0.78 -5.97 3.70
C MET A 126 0.85 -7.18 4.65
N VAL A 127 -0.15 -8.04 4.62
CA VAL A 127 -0.15 -9.27 5.44
C VAL A 127 0.91 -10.27 4.96
N GLN A 128 1.08 -10.42 3.66
CA GLN A 128 2.10 -11.31 3.09
C GLN A 128 3.52 -10.88 3.47
N VAL A 129 3.79 -9.57 3.52
CA VAL A 129 5.13 -9.04 3.82
C VAL A 129 5.36 -8.92 5.33
N PHE A 130 4.38 -8.42 6.08
CA PHE A 130 4.54 -8.08 7.50
C PHE A 130 3.90 -9.08 8.46
N GLY A 131 3.22 -10.11 7.96
CA GLY A 131 2.55 -11.10 8.80
C GLY A 131 1.43 -10.48 9.65
N GLU A 132 1.36 -10.82 10.92
CA GLU A 132 0.36 -10.27 11.85
C GLU A 132 0.50 -8.74 12.02
N ALA A 133 1.72 -8.22 11.93
CA ALA A 133 1.97 -6.77 11.95
C ALA A 133 1.40 -6.05 10.70
N GLY A 134 1.11 -6.77 9.64
CA GLY A 134 0.45 -6.24 8.44
C GLY A 134 -1.06 -6.10 8.56
N ARG A 135 -1.69 -6.69 9.57
CA ARG A 135 -3.13 -6.55 9.82
C ARG A 135 -3.44 -5.17 10.38
N HIS A 136 -4.26 -4.42 9.66
CA HIS A 136 -4.48 -2.99 9.88
C HIS A 136 -5.97 -2.66 9.96
N ALA A 137 -6.30 -1.52 10.57
CA ALA A 137 -7.61 -0.89 10.42
C ALA A 137 -7.72 -0.26 9.02
N ARG A 138 -8.91 -0.26 8.42
CA ARG A 138 -9.06 0.15 7.03
C ARG A 138 -10.40 0.84 6.74
N SER A 139 -10.37 1.81 5.82
CA SER A 139 -11.52 2.21 5.03
C SER A 139 -11.21 2.01 3.56
N ALA A 140 -12.16 1.48 2.79
CA ALA A 140 -12.09 1.30 1.35
C ALA A 140 -13.35 1.89 0.73
N VAL A 141 -13.19 3.00 0.00
CA VAL A 141 -14.30 3.85 -0.45
C VAL A 141 -14.12 4.26 -1.91
N GLY A 142 -15.21 4.73 -2.52
CA GLY A 142 -15.22 5.22 -3.88
C GLY A 142 -15.08 6.73 -3.96
N PHE A 143 -14.37 7.18 -4.98
CA PHE A 143 -14.21 8.59 -5.33
C PHE A 143 -14.69 8.83 -6.75
N GLY A 144 -15.29 9.99 -6.99
CA GLY A 144 -15.77 10.38 -8.32
C GLY A 144 -14.63 10.68 -9.29
N SER A 145 -13.45 11.05 -8.77
CA SER A 145 -12.21 11.21 -9.54
C SER A 145 -11.00 11.08 -8.64
N LEU A 146 -9.87 10.71 -9.22
CA LEU A 146 -8.57 10.70 -8.56
C LEU A 146 -7.54 11.47 -9.42
N PRO A 147 -6.46 11.97 -8.83
CA PRO A 147 -5.43 12.70 -9.57
C PRO A 147 -4.92 11.91 -10.78
N ASN A 148 -4.69 12.58 -11.89
CA ASN A 148 -4.25 11.98 -13.16
C ASN A 148 -5.19 10.88 -13.72
N GLY A 149 -6.35 10.66 -13.15
CA GLY A 149 -7.27 9.60 -13.56
C GLY A 149 -6.82 8.20 -13.12
N ILE A 150 -5.95 8.09 -12.12
CA ILE A 150 -5.51 6.78 -11.59
C ILE A 150 -6.69 5.96 -11.07
N THR A 151 -6.56 4.65 -11.10
CA THR A 151 -7.63 3.72 -10.71
C THR A 151 -7.83 3.64 -9.20
N VAL A 152 -6.75 3.74 -8.44
CA VAL A 152 -6.76 3.71 -6.98
C VAL A 152 -5.72 4.70 -6.41
N GLU A 153 -5.98 5.17 -5.19
CA GLU A 153 -4.99 5.89 -4.37
C GLU A 153 -5.08 5.36 -2.94
N ILE A 154 -3.93 5.14 -2.32
CA ILE A 154 -3.88 4.53 -0.98
C ILE A 154 -2.86 5.27 -0.14
N GLU A 155 -3.26 5.64 1.08
CA GLU A 155 -2.39 6.19 2.11
C GLU A 155 -2.33 5.27 3.33
N ALA A 156 -1.32 5.43 4.16
CA ALA A 156 -1.12 4.58 5.33
C ALA A 156 -0.54 5.34 6.52
N VAL A 157 -0.85 4.82 7.71
CA VAL A 157 -0.18 5.16 8.97
C VAL A 157 0.51 3.91 9.50
N VAL A 158 1.78 4.03 9.86
CA VAL A 158 2.65 2.93 10.24
C VAL A 158 3.27 3.20 11.59
N ALA A 159 3.21 2.25 12.52
CA ALA A 159 3.96 2.31 13.76
C ALA A 159 5.40 1.81 13.50
N VAL A 160 6.38 2.55 14.01
CA VAL A 160 7.80 2.30 13.76
C VAL A 160 8.59 2.24 15.05
N GLY A 161 9.68 1.47 15.02
CA GLY A 161 10.69 1.43 16.06
C GLY A 161 11.91 2.29 15.75
N ASP A 162 12.83 2.35 16.69
CA ASP A 162 14.14 3.01 16.57
C ASP A 162 15.11 2.19 15.71
#